data_dc6f7f04b0cbbd1ed3ce8a4cdc3e9371
#
_entry.id   dc6f7f04b0cbbd1ed3ce8a4cdc3e9371
#
_cell.length_a   1.000
_cell.length_b   1.000
_cell.length_c   1.000
_cell.angle_alpha   90.00
_cell.angle_beta   90.00
_cell.angle_gamma   90.00
#
_symmetry.space_group_name_H-M   'P 1'
#
loop_
_entity.id
_entity.type
_entity.pdbx_description
1 polymer ?
#
loop_
_entity_poly.entity_id
_entity_poly.type
_entity_poly.pdbx_seq_one_letter_code
_entity_poly.pdbx_strand_id
1 'polypeptide(L)'
;MPERRKYRTILLFGMPGSGKGTQGMVLGQLPDLVHVSMGDVFRKIPRSGMFGREIAAYTSQGQMVPDDLTVRIWERHIHILEMQEFLLHDQHTLILDGLPRNRAQAERLDHILDVRQIFHLKISDEAKASERLKSRALRENRLDDMNEEVIRRRLQTYYEETFKTLCFYPPELVFDVDASQEPLCVLRDIINRLTEVQKIRTGPDASQDAEPVGPPIRPLKV
;
A
#
# COMPACT_ATOMS: atom_id res chain seq x y z
N MET A 1 -14.76 -6.29 26.35
CA MET A 1 -15.09 -6.42 24.92
C MET A 1 -14.06 -7.35 24.32
N PRO A 2 -14.40 -8.30 23.43
CA PRO A 2 -13.39 -9.10 22.76
C PRO A 2 -12.44 -8.17 22.02
N GLU A 3 -11.15 -8.39 22.17
CA GLU A 3 -10.10 -7.65 21.49
C GLU A 3 -10.34 -7.76 19.97
N ARG A 4 -10.54 -6.62 19.30
CA ARG A 4 -10.80 -6.61 17.85
C ARG A 4 -9.54 -7.16 17.17
N ARG A 5 -9.66 -8.28 16.45
CA ARG A 5 -8.52 -8.87 15.74
C ARG A 5 -7.94 -7.85 14.77
N LYS A 6 -6.61 -7.69 14.81
CA LYS A 6 -5.90 -6.80 13.90
C LYS A 6 -5.74 -7.45 12.52
N TYR A 7 -5.76 -6.65 11.43
CA TYR A 7 -5.46 -7.14 10.10
C TYR A 7 -3.96 -7.42 9.95
N ARG A 8 -3.60 -8.64 9.55
CA ARG A 8 -2.23 -8.93 9.12
C ARG A 8 -1.89 -8.02 7.95
N THR A 9 -0.83 -7.24 8.06
CA THR A 9 -0.57 -6.15 7.12
C THR A 9 0.88 -6.12 6.66
N ILE A 10 1.07 -5.92 5.37
CA ILE A 10 2.31 -5.54 4.72
C ILE A 10 2.18 -4.10 4.29
N LEU A 11 3.13 -3.25 4.67
CA LEU A 11 3.14 -1.85 4.27
C LEU A 11 4.11 -1.62 3.10
N LEU A 12 3.68 -0.82 2.12
CA LEU A 12 4.53 -0.35 1.04
C LEU A 12 4.91 1.11 1.25
N PHE A 13 6.16 1.36 1.61
CA PHE A 13 6.75 2.69 1.74
C PHE A 13 7.64 3.01 0.55
N GLY A 14 7.86 4.29 0.30
CA GLY A 14 8.74 4.79 -0.75
C GLY A 14 8.22 6.10 -1.34
N MET A 15 9.11 6.87 -1.94
CA MET A 15 8.76 8.16 -2.54
C MET A 15 7.73 8.03 -3.67
N PRO A 16 7.01 9.10 -4.03
CA PRO A 16 6.24 9.15 -5.27
C PRO A 16 7.10 8.72 -6.47
N GLY A 17 6.58 7.85 -7.34
CA GLY A 17 7.33 7.31 -8.48
C GLY A 17 8.17 6.06 -8.18
N SER A 18 8.28 5.58 -6.92
CA SER A 18 9.07 4.40 -6.56
C SER A 18 8.48 3.06 -7.03
N GLY A 19 7.24 3.04 -7.55
CA GLY A 19 6.63 1.82 -8.07
C GLY A 19 5.77 1.05 -7.07
N LYS A 20 5.48 1.58 -5.88
CA LYS A 20 4.61 0.93 -4.87
C LYS A 20 3.32 0.38 -5.45
N GLY A 21 2.56 1.20 -6.17
CA GLY A 21 1.29 0.78 -6.75
C GLY A 21 1.45 -0.34 -7.77
N THR A 22 2.51 -0.33 -8.58
CA THR A 22 2.82 -1.41 -9.53
C THR A 22 3.08 -2.71 -8.81
N GLN A 23 3.93 -2.69 -7.78
CA GLN A 23 4.25 -3.88 -6.98
C GLN A 23 3.02 -4.36 -6.20
N GLY A 24 2.30 -3.44 -5.57
CA GLY A 24 1.08 -3.75 -4.82
C GLY A 24 0.00 -4.41 -5.69
N MET A 25 -0.23 -3.90 -6.91
CA MET A 25 -1.18 -4.50 -7.85
C MET A 25 -0.81 -5.93 -8.21
N VAL A 26 0.47 -6.19 -8.50
CA VAL A 26 0.92 -7.55 -8.85
C VAL A 26 0.82 -8.50 -7.66
N LEU A 27 1.29 -8.06 -6.49
CA LEU A 27 1.18 -8.84 -5.26
C LEU A 27 -0.27 -9.14 -4.88
N GLY A 28 -1.18 -8.20 -5.10
CA GLY A 28 -2.62 -8.37 -4.84
C GLY A 28 -3.33 -9.32 -5.82
N GLN A 29 -2.64 -9.88 -6.82
CA GLN A 29 -3.15 -10.98 -7.65
C GLN A 29 -2.77 -12.36 -7.08
N LEU A 30 -1.87 -12.39 -6.10
CA LEU A 30 -1.51 -13.64 -5.43
C LEU A 30 -2.59 -14.05 -4.44
N PRO A 31 -2.81 -15.36 -4.23
CA PRO A 31 -3.76 -15.85 -3.23
C PRO A 31 -3.49 -15.24 -1.86
N ASP A 32 -4.55 -15.01 -1.10
CA ASP A 32 -4.53 -14.54 0.28
C ASP A 32 -3.91 -13.14 0.50
N LEU A 33 -3.59 -12.41 -0.58
CA LEU A 33 -3.08 -11.03 -0.53
C LEU A 33 -4.12 -10.05 -1.09
N VAL A 34 -4.47 -9.03 -0.34
CA VAL A 34 -5.43 -7.98 -0.75
C VAL A 34 -4.73 -6.63 -0.78
N HIS A 35 -4.58 -6.06 -1.96
CA HIS A 35 -3.95 -4.75 -2.14
C HIS A 35 -4.95 -3.60 -2.03
N VAL A 36 -4.65 -2.66 -1.14
CA VAL A 36 -5.41 -1.41 -0.96
C VAL A 36 -4.47 -0.22 -1.14
N SER A 37 -4.68 0.53 -2.21
CA SER A 37 -3.97 1.79 -2.48
C SER A 37 -4.86 2.97 -2.11
N MET A 38 -4.45 3.78 -1.13
CA MET A 38 -5.20 4.98 -0.73
C MET A 38 -5.34 5.99 -1.87
N GLY A 39 -4.34 6.07 -2.73
CA GLY A 39 -4.41 6.91 -3.93
C GLY A 39 -5.56 6.47 -4.87
N ASP A 40 -5.77 5.17 -5.03
CA ASP A 40 -6.84 4.64 -5.86
C ASP A 40 -8.20 4.78 -5.17
N VAL A 41 -8.25 4.55 -3.87
CA VAL A 41 -9.46 4.79 -3.07
C VAL A 41 -9.94 6.22 -3.24
N PHE A 42 -9.06 7.22 -3.08
CA PHE A 42 -9.41 8.63 -3.26
C PHE A 42 -9.88 8.95 -4.68
N ARG A 43 -9.25 8.40 -5.71
CA ARG A 43 -9.64 8.62 -7.11
C ARG A 43 -11.01 8.04 -7.48
N LYS A 44 -11.40 6.95 -6.82
CA LYS A 44 -12.72 6.33 -7.03
C LYS A 44 -13.87 7.09 -6.39
N ILE A 45 -13.59 8.04 -5.46
CA ILE A 45 -14.63 8.84 -4.83
C ILE A 45 -15.15 9.89 -5.84
N PRO A 46 -16.46 9.91 -6.12
CA PRO A 46 -17.03 10.86 -7.09
C PRO A 46 -16.78 12.31 -6.70
N ARG A 47 -16.20 13.09 -7.61
CA ARG A 47 -15.90 14.52 -7.38
C ARG A 47 -17.14 15.40 -7.19
N SER A 48 -18.31 14.92 -7.59
CA SER A 48 -19.59 15.61 -7.38
C SER A 48 -20.01 15.65 -5.90
N GLY A 49 -19.56 14.69 -5.07
CA GLY A 49 -19.84 14.65 -3.65
C GLY A 49 -18.98 15.62 -2.84
N MET A 50 -19.45 15.94 -1.62
CA MET A 50 -18.72 16.83 -0.69
C MET A 50 -17.31 16.32 -0.40
N PHE A 51 -17.16 15.07 0.00
CA PHE A 51 -15.86 14.45 0.27
C PHE A 51 -14.96 14.41 -0.99
N GLY A 52 -15.53 14.16 -2.17
CA GLY A 52 -14.75 14.13 -3.41
C GLY A 52 -14.19 15.49 -3.78
N ARG A 53 -14.92 16.59 -3.57
CA ARG A 53 -14.43 17.95 -3.76
C ARG A 53 -13.32 18.29 -2.75
N GLU A 54 -13.53 17.95 -1.49
CA GLU A 54 -12.54 18.18 -0.43
C GLU A 54 -11.24 17.43 -0.72
N ILE A 55 -11.29 16.14 -1.02
CA ILE A 55 -10.12 15.33 -1.39
C ILE A 55 -9.41 15.92 -2.62
N ALA A 56 -10.18 16.31 -3.65
CA ALA A 56 -9.63 16.87 -4.87
C ALA A 56 -8.89 18.19 -4.63
N ALA A 57 -9.36 19.01 -3.68
CA ALA A 57 -8.70 20.28 -3.33
C ALA A 57 -7.28 20.04 -2.78
N TYR A 58 -7.07 19.03 -1.95
CA TYR A 58 -5.74 18.66 -1.42
C TYR A 58 -4.89 17.96 -2.47
N THR A 59 -5.42 16.92 -3.11
CA THR A 59 -4.64 16.06 -4.00
C THR A 59 -4.18 16.77 -5.26
N SER A 60 -4.99 17.70 -5.81
CA SER A 60 -4.61 18.51 -6.98
C SER A 60 -3.42 19.44 -6.71
N GLN A 61 -3.19 19.80 -5.46
CA GLN A 61 -2.06 20.62 -5.02
C GLN A 61 -0.87 19.80 -4.50
N GLY A 62 -0.96 18.47 -4.54
CA GLY A 62 0.07 17.58 -3.98
C GLY A 62 0.13 17.57 -2.45
N GLN A 63 -0.91 18.09 -1.79
CA GLN A 63 -1.04 18.10 -0.33
C GLN A 63 -1.61 16.78 0.19
N MET A 64 -1.35 16.50 1.47
CA MET A 64 -1.99 15.36 2.13
C MET A 64 -3.45 15.71 2.48
N VAL A 65 -4.34 14.74 2.27
CA VAL A 65 -5.71 14.80 2.78
C VAL A 65 -5.64 14.73 4.31
N PRO A 66 -6.47 15.50 5.05
CA PRO A 66 -6.47 15.47 6.52
C PRO A 66 -6.57 14.05 7.09
N ASP A 67 -5.83 13.78 8.17
CA ASP A 67 -5.69 12.43 8.73
C ASP A 67 -7.02 11.82 9.14
N ASP A 68 -7.90 12.59 9.80
CA ASP A 68 -9.23 12.12 10.18
C ASP A 68 -10.06 11.66 8.99
N LEU A 69 -10.02 12.43 7.91
CA LEU A 69 -10.74 12.09 6.69
C LEU A 69 -10.11 10.87 6.00
N THR A 70 -8.79 10.81 5.97
CA THR A 70 -8.03 9.70 5.38
C THR A 70 -8.36 8.37 6.07
N VAL A 71 -8.26 8.33 7.41
CA VAL A 71 -8.52 7.11 8.19
C VAL A 71 -9.98 6.68 8.07
N ARG A 72 -10.94 7.61 8.20
CA ARG A 72 -12.37 7.30 8.03
C ARG A 72 -12.71 6.74 6.65
N ILE A 73 -12.12 7.27 5.59
CA ILE A 73 -12.32 6.77 4.23
C ILE A 73 -11.72 5.36 4.09
N TRP A 74 -10.52 5.15 4.64
CA TRP A 74 -9.89 3.84 4.65
C TRP A 74 -10.73 2.81 5.41
N GLU A 75 -11.18 3.11 6.64
CA GLU A 75 -12.03 2.22 7.44
C GLU A 75 -13.31 1.84 6.69
N ARG A 76 -13.96 2.84 6.07
CA ARG A 76 -15.15 2.57 5.24
C ARG A 76 -14.83 1.65 4.07
N HIS A 77 -13.68 1.86 3.41
CA HIS A 77 -13.28 1.01 2.28
C HIS A 77 -12.99 -0.43 2.72
N ILE A 78 -12.29 -0.61 3.83
CA ILE A 78 -12.02 -1.93 4.42
C ILE A 78 -13.35 -2.62 4.75
N HIS A 79 -14.27 -1.92 5.40
CA HIS A 79 -15.60 -2.50 5.71
C HIS A 79 -16.36 -2.95 4.45
N ILE A 80 -16.27 -2.21 3.34
CA ILE A 80 -16.88 -2.63 2.07
C ILE A 80 -16.22 -3.91 1.55
N LEU A 81 -14.88 -4.02 1.63
CA LEU A 81 -14.16 -5.23 1.21
C LEU A 81 -14.54 -6.45 2.05
N GLU A 82 -14.75 -6.26 3.36
CA GLU A 82 -15.24 -7.32 4.25
C GLU A 82 -16.66 -7.76 3.89
N MET A 83 -17.57 -6.81 3.71
CA MET A 83 -18.96 -7.08 3.32
C MET A 83 -19.08 -7.83 1.97
N GLN A 84 -18.12 -7.61 1.09
CA GLN A 84 -18.03 -8.27 -0.22
C GLN A 84 -17.19 -9.56 -0.19
N GLU A 85 -16.73 -9.98 0.99
CA GLU A 85 -15.87 -11.16 1.18
C GLU A 85 -14.53 -11.10 0.43
N PHE A 86 -14.10 -9.91 -0.02
CA PHE A 86 -12.79 -9.72 -0.64
C PHE A 86 -11.65 -9.64 0.40
N LEU A 87 -11.97 -9.29 1.64
CA LEU A 87 -11.01 -9.24 2.75
C LEU A 87 -11.58 -10.01 3.95
N LEU A 88 -10.97 -11.14 4.27
CA LEU A 88 -11.30 -11.96 5.42
C LEU A 88 -10.14 -11.94 6.41
N HIS A 89 -10.39 -11.55 7.66
CA HIS A 89 -9.38 -11.35 8.70
C HIS A 89 -8.42 -12.53 8.91
N ASP A 90 -8.96 -13.74 8.90
CA ASP A 90 -8.20 -14.93 9.24
C ASP A 90 -7.47 -15.55 8.03
N GLN A 91 -7.88 -15.19 6.81
CA GLN A 91 -7.36 -15.77 5.57
C GLN A 91 -6.41 -14.83 4.84
N HIS A 92 -6.76 -13.54 4.77
CA HIS A 92 -6.05 -12.59 3.94
C HIS A 92 -5.02 -11.76 4.70
N THR A 93 -3.97 -11.34 3.99
CA THR A 93 -3.01 -10.32 4.42
C THR A 93 -3.22 -9.07 3.59
N LEU A 94 -3.43 -7.95 4.26
CA LEU A 94 -3.60 -6.64 3.65
C LEU A 94 -2.25 -6.09 3.17
N ILE A 95 -2.15 -5.71 1.91
CA ILE A 95 -1.04 -4.91 1.38
C ILE A 95 -1.52 -3.47 1.30
N LEU A 96 -0.96 -2.59 2.12
CA LEU A 96 -1.40 -1.21 2.23
C LEU A 96 -0.38 -0.25 1.59
N ASP A 97 -0.82 0.47 0.55
CA ASP A 97 -0.03 1.48 -0.17
C ASP A 97 -0.58 2.88 0.08
N GLY A 98 0.31 3.76 0.54
CA GLY A 98 0.01 5.17 0.74
C GLY A 98 -0.72 5.51 2.04
N LEU A 99 -0.73 4.59 3.01
CA LEU A 99 -1.16 4.77 4.39
C LEU A 99 -0.38 3.78 5.28
N PRO A 100 0.17 4.20 6.46
CA PRO A 100 0.23 5.57 6.94
C PRO A 100 1.25 6.43 6.17
N ARG A 101 1.04 7.75 6.15
CA ARG A 101 1.97 8.73 5.56
C ARG A 101 2.63 9.63 6.59
N ASN A 102 2.16 9.64 7.81
CA ASN A 102 2.78 10.34 8.93
C ASN A 102 2.60 9.55 10.23
N ARG A 103 3.29 10.01 11.27
CA ARG A 103 3.28 9.37 12.59
C ARG A 103 1.88 9.31 13.21
N ALA A 104 1.09 10.39 13.07
CA ALA A 104 -0.26 10.43 13.65
C ALA A 104 -1.19 9.37 13.02
N GLN A 105 -1.08 9.15 11.71
CA GLN A 105 -1.79 8.05 11.04
C GLN A 105 -1.29 6.68 11.53
N ALA A 106 0.03 6.50 11.70
CA ALA A 106 0.60 5.25 12.20
C ALA A 106 0.09 4.91 13.61
N GLU A 107 0.10 5.87 14.52
CA GLU A 107 -0.41 5.73 15.89
C GLU A 107 -1.91 5.38 15.91
N ARG A 108 -2.71 5.99 15.05
CA ARG A 108 -4.15 5.69 14.92
C ARG A 108 -4.42 4.30 14.39
N LEU A 109 -3.58 3.79 13.52
CA LEU A 109 -3.76 2.49 12.89
C LEU A 109 -3.14 1.35 13.71
N ASP A 110 -2.32 1.62 14.70
CA ASP A 110 -1.59 0.61 15.46
C ASP A 110 -2.51 -0.40 16.15
N HIS A 111 -3.68 0.03 16.61
CA HIS A 111 -4.65 -0.87 17.24
C HIS A 111 -5.50 -1.67 16.23
N ILE A 112 -5.39 -1.36 14.92
CA ILE A 112 -6.15 -2.01 13.86
C ILE A 112 -5.25 -2.92 13.00
N LEU A 113 -3.99 -2.52 12.80
CA LEU A 113 -3.04 -3.22 11.94
C LEU A 113 -2.06 -4.07 12.75
N ASP A 114 -1.86 -5.32 12.32
CA ASP A 114 -0.77 -6.19 12.74
C ASP A 114 0.30 -6.17 11.63
N VAL A 115 1.20 -5.19 11.71
CA VAL A 115 2.23 -4.98 10.68
C VAL A 115 3.28 -6.08 10.76
N ARG A 116 3.39 -6.86 9.69
CA ARG A 116 4.27 -8.03 9.62
C ARG A 116 5.54 -7.79 8.83
N GLN A 117 5.48 -6.91 7.83
CA GLN A 117 6.61 -6.53 7.00
C GLN A 117 6.36 -5.14 6.42
N ILE A 118 7.41 -4.39 6.25
CA ILE A 118 7.43 -3.09 5.57
C ILE A 118 8.44 -3.18 4.43
N PHE A 119 7.98 -2.99 3.20
CA PHE A 119 8.87 -2.83 2.06
C PHE A 119 9.07 -1.35 1.78
N HIS A 120 10.29 -0.90 1.97
CA HIS A 120 10.68 0.47 1.67
C HIS A 120 11.37 0.52 0.30
N LEU A 121 10.62 0.93 -0.73
CA LEU A 121 11.08 1.02 -2.11
C LEU A 121 11.92 2.28 -2.29
N LYS A 122 13.23 2.13 -2.29
CA LYS A 122 14.22 3.22 -2.38
C LYS A 122 14.58 3.50 -3.83
N ILE A 123 14.54 4.77 -4.22
CA ILE A 123 15.14 5.27 -5.45
C ILE A 123 16.16 6.31 -5.01
N SER A 124 17.40 6.16 -5.45
CA SER A 124 18.47 7.13 -5.17
C SER A 124 18.43 8.37 -6.07
N ASP A 125 17.75 8.27 -7.22
CA ASP A 125 17.67 9.32 -8.24
C ASP A 125 16.25 9.90 -8.30
N GLU A 126 16.07 11.11 -7.77
CA GLU A 126 14.79 11.84 -7.82
C GLU A 126 14.36 12.21 -9.25
N ALA A 127 15.32 12.44 -10.15
CA ALA A 127 15.01 12.75 -11.54
C ALA A 127 14.32 11.54 -12.20
N LYS A 128 14.81 10.33 -11.95
CA LYS A 128 14.21 9.08 -12.41
C LYS A 128 12.80 8.88 -11.82
N ALA A 129 12.60 9.22 -10.54
CA ALA A 129 11.29 9.16 -9.90
C ALA A 129 10.30 10.14 -10.55
N SER A 130 10.74 11.37 -10.81
CA SER A 130 9.95 12.42 -11.50
C SER A 130 9.58 12.02 -12.93
N GLU A 131 10.51 11.44 -13.68
CA GLU A 131 10.26 10.92 -15.03
C GLU A 131 9.20 9.81 -15.03
N ARG A 132 9.29 8.87 -14.08
CA ARG A 132 8.29 7.82 -13.90
C ARG A 132 6.90 8.38 -13.57
N LEU A 133 6.81 9.45 -12.76
CA LEU A 133 5.55 10.13 -12.46
C LEU A 133 4.96 10.78 -13.72
N LYS A 134 5.76 11.52 -14.49
CA LYS A 134 5.33 12.12 -15.76
C LYS A 134 4.84 11.07 -16.77
N SER A 135 5.60 9.97 -16.92
CA SER A 135 5.21 8.85 -17.80
C SER A 135 3.89 8.19 -17.34
N ARG A 136 3.68 8.04 -16.03
CA ARG A 136 2.42 7.54 -15.47
C ARG A 136 1.26 8.50 -15.71
N ALA A 137 1.50 9.80 -15.59
CA ALA A 137 0.49 10.84 -15.84
C ALA A 137 -0.14 10.69 -17.21
N LEU A 138 0.68 10.46 -18.23
CA LEU A 138 0.23 10.27 -19.62
C LEU A 138 -0.57 8.96 -19.80
N ARG A 139 -0.13 7.87 -19.17
CA ARG A 139 -0.77 6.54 -19.31
C ARG A 139 -2.08 6.42 -18.53
N GLU A 140 -2.15 7.03 -17.35
CA GLU A 140 -3.25 6.83 -16.41
C GLU A 140 -4.13 8.09 -16.25
N ASN A 141 -3.93 9.11 -17.10
CA ASN A 141 -4.65 10.38 -17.07
C ASN A 141 -4.61 11.05 -15.67
N ARG A 142 -3.43 11.03 -15.03
CA ARG A 142 -3.20 11.61 -13.71
C ARG A 142 -2.67 13.04 -13.86
N LEU A 143 -3.56 14.01 -13.96
CA LEU A 143 -3.20 15.42 -14.18
C LEU A 143 -2.33 16.00 -13.06
N ASP A 144 -2.46 15.51 -11.84
CA ASP A 144 -1.63 15.88 -10.68
C ASP A 144 -0.15 15.49 -10.83
N ASP A 145 0.14 14.46 -11.60
CA ASP A 145 1.52 14.02 -11.89
C ASP A 145 2.14 14.77 -13.13
N MET A 146 1.40 15.66 -13.79
CA MET A 146 1.93 16.47 -14.90
C MET A 146 2.55 17.79 -14.44
N ASN A 147 2.18 18.30 -13.27
CA ASN A 147 2.65 19.55 -12.74
C ASN A 147 3.92 19.35 -11.91
N GLU A 148 5.04 19.96 -12.34
CA GLU A 148 6.34 19.84 -11.65
C GLU A 148 6.31 20.38 -10.22
N GLU A 149 5.56 21.43 -9.95
CA GLU A 149 5.44 21.98 -8.60
C GLU A 149 4.70 21.00 -7.68
N VAL A 150 3.67 20.33 -8.17
CA VAL A 150 2.95 19.27 -7.45
C VAL A 150 3.87 18.09 -7.19
N ILE A 151 4.65 17.65 -8.16
CA ILE A 151 5.64 16.57 -7.99
C ILE A 151 6.65 16.95 -6.91
N ARG A 152 7.24 18.15 -7.00
CA ARG A 152 8.21 18.64 -6.00
C ARG A 152 7.62 18.67 -4.59
N ARG A 153 6.40 19.20 -4.43
CA ARG A 153 5.72 19.22 -3.14
C ARG A 153 5.48 17.81 -2.58
N ARG A 154 5.10 16.86 -3.42
CA ARG A 154 4.91 15.46 -3.01
C ARG A 154 6.20 14.79 -2.58
N LEU A 155 7.32 15.08 -3.25
CA LEU A 155 8.65 14.61 -2.84
C LEU A 155 9.07 15.23 -1.50
N GLN A 156 8.88 16.53 -1.34
CA GLN A 156 9.16 17.23 -0.08
C GLN A 156 8.33 16.63 1.07
N THR A 157 7.01 16.48 0.90
CA THR A 157 6.12 15.87 1.90
C THR A 157 6.56 14.44 2.25
N TYR A 158 7.04 13.68 1.26
CA TYR A 158 7.56 12.34 1.52
C TYR A 158 8.75 12.36 2.50
N TYR A 159 9.73 13.24 2.30
CA TYR A 159 10.90 13.32 3.19
C TYR A 159 10.57 13.91 4.57
N GLU A 160 9.71 14.91 4.61
CA GLU A 160 9.36 15.59 5.85
C GLU A 160 8.46 14.76 6.77
N GLU A 161 7.58 13.95 6.20
CA GLU A 161 6.54 13.24 6.92
C GLU A 161 6.66 11.72 6.77
N THR A 162 6.53 11.22 5.53
CA THR A 162 6.32 9.78 5.28
C THR A 162 7.58 8.97 5.56
N PHE A 163 8.75 9.46 5.16
CA PHE A 163 10.01 8.77 5.45
C PHE A 163 10.26 8.65 6.96
N LYS A 164 9.97 9.72 7.73
CA LYS A 164 10.13 9.73 9.19
C LYS A 164 9.17 8.76 9.88
N THR A 165 8.06 8.41 9.25
CA THR A 165 7.09 7.45 9.81
C THR A 165 7.69 6.04 9.93
N LEU A 166 8.69 5.70 9.13
CA LEU A 166 9.42 4.43 9.27
C LEU A 166 10.03 4.24 10.67
N CYS A 167 10.44 5.33 11.33
CA CYS A 167 10.98 5.28 12.69
C CYS A 167 9.93 4.93 13.76
N PHE A 168 8.65 4.91 13.42
CA PHE A 168 7.58 4.43 14.32
C PHE A 168 7.60 2.91 14.47
N TYR A 169 8.09 2.20 13.45
CA TYR A 169 8.08 0.74 13.40
C TYR A 169 9.43 0.15 13.82
N PRO A 170 9.44 -1.07 14.38
CA PRO A 170 10.65 -1.81 14.66
C PRO A 170 11.51 -1.96 13.39
N PRO A 171 12.84 -1.68 13.46
CA PRO A 171 13.73 -1.74 12.28
C PRO A 171 13.73 -3.10 11.59
N GLU A 172 13.55 -4.19 12.31
CA GLU A 172 13.51 -5.55 11.79
C GLU A 172 12.32 -5.83 10.87
N LEU A 173 11.26 -5.02 10.95
CA LEU A 173 10.13 -5.08 10.03
C LEU A 173 10.39 -4.34 8.71
N VAL A 174 11.40 -3.47 8.67
CA VAL A 174 11.70 -2.64 7.49
C VAL A 174 12.71 -3.36 6.61
N PHE A 175 12.33 -3.62 5.38
CA PHE A 175 13.19 -4.19 4.35
C PHE A 175 13.32 -3.20 3.20
N ASP A 176 14.55 -2.69 3.00
CA ASP A 176 14.88 -1.79 1.90
C ASP A 176 14.95 -2.58 0.57
N VAL A 177 14.22 -2.12 -0.43
CA VAL A 177 14.23 -2.67 -1.78
C VAL A 177 14.75 -1.61 -2.74
N ASP A 178 15.76 -1.94 -3.52
CA ASP A 178 16.25 -1.05 -4.59
C ASP A 178 15.21 -0.96 -5.72
N ALA A 179 14.43 0.11 -5.73
CA ALA A 179 13.42 0.38 -6.73
C ALA A 179 13.95 1.12 -7.97
N SER A 180 15.28 1.33 -8.07
CA SER A 180 15.93 1.86 -9.28
C SER A 180 16.05 0.82 -10.38
N GLN A 181 16.03 -0.48 -10.02
CA GLN A 181 16.06 -1.62 -10.96
C GLN A 181 14.74 -1.79 -11.74
N GLU A 182 14.74 -2.74 -12.67
CA GLU A 182 13.56 -3.11 -13.44
C GLU A 182 12.43 -3.63 -12.54
N PRO A 183 11.14 -3.36 -12.86
CA PRO A 183 10.00 -3.72 -12.01
C PRO A 183 9.93 -5.21 -11.63
N LEU A 184 10.35 -6.11 -12.53
CA LEU A 184 10.41 -7.55 -12.24
C LEU A 184 11.49 -7.90 -11.22
N CYS A 185 12.62 -7.22 -11.24
CA CYS A 185 13.68 -7.42 -10.25
C CYS A 185 13.23 -6.94 -8.86
N VAL A 186 12.55 -5.80 -8.81
CA VAL A 186 11.92 -5.30 -7.56
C VAL A 186 10.92 -6.31 -7.01
N LEU A 187 10.06 -6.87 -7.87
CA LEU A 187 9.08 -7.89 -7.49
C LEU A 187 9.76 -9.15 -6.96
N ARG A 188 10.79 -9.64 -7.65
CA ARG A 188 11.59 -10.80 -7.20
C ARG A 188 12.13 -10.59 -5.80
N ASP A 189 12.71 -9.42 -5.52
CA ASP A 189 13.31 -9.13 -4.22
C ASP A 189 12.25 -9.08 -3.11
N ILE A 190 11.07 -8.52 -3.39
CA ILE A 190 9.92 -8.53 -2.48
C ILE A 190 9.45 -9.97 -2.22
N ILE A 191 9.26 -10.78 -3.26
CA ILE A 191 8.78 -12.17 -3.13
C ILE A 191 9.80 -13.01 -2.37
N ASN A 192 11.09 -12.89 -2.65
CA ASN A 192 12.14 -13.59 -1.93
C ASN A 192 12.05 -13.30 -0.43
N ARG A 193 11.93 -12.01 -0.06
CA ARG A 193 11.79 -11.63 1.34
C ARG A 193 10.51 -12.18 1.98
N LEU A 194 9.37 -12.14 1.29
CA LEU A 194 8.11 -12.69 1.80
C LEU A 194 8.22 -14.20 2.06
N THR A 195 8.87 -14.95 1.17
CA THR A 195 9.05 -16.39 1.34
C THR A 195 9.99 -16.72 2.49
N GLU A 196 11.02 -15.91 2.75
CA GLU A 196 11.89 -16.05 3.91
C GLU A 196 11.11 -15.84 5.23
N VAL A 197 10.31 -14.78 5.31
CA VAL A 197 9.50 -14.47 6.49
C VAL A 197 8.46 -15.57 6.74
N GLN A 198 7.86 -16.15 5.71
CA GLN A 198 6.95 -17.28 5.84
C GLN A 198 7.66 -18.53 6.37
N LYS A 199 8.84 -18.86 5.86
CA LYS A 199 9.64 -20.01 6.34
C LYS A 199 10.01 -19.91 7.82
N ILE A 200 10.31 -18.72 8.31
CA ILE A 200 10.60 -18.49 9.73
C ILE A 200 9.36 -18.76 10.60
N ARG A 201 8.15 -18.59 10.06
CA ARG A 201 6.87 -18.79 10.77
C ARG A 201 6.33 -20.21 10.70
N THR A 202 6.63 -20.93 9.61
CA THR A 202 6.34 -22.35 9.45
C THR A 202 7.55 -23.19 9.90
N GLY A 203 8.01 -23.03 11.15
CA GLY A 203 8.97 -23.98 11.75
C GLY A 203 8.45 -25.41 11.61
N PRO A 204 9.29 -26.45 11.77
CA PRO A 204 9.00 -27.84 11.37
C PRO A 204 7.77 -28.49 12.02
N ASP A 205 6.99 -27.77 12.82
CA ASP A 205 5.83 -28.31 13.56
C ASP A 205 4.46 -27.98 12.96
N ALA A 206 4.39 -27.26 11.82
CA ALA A 206 3.11 -26.84 11.22
C ALA A 206 2.66 -27.68 10.01
N SER A 207 3.23 -28.87 9.78
CA SER A 207 2.99 -29.66 8.57
C SER A 207 2.06 -30.86 8.75
N GLN A 208 1.07 -30.83 9.65
CA GLN A 208 0.18 -31.99 9.80
C GLN A 208 -1.33 -31.76 9.66
N ASP A 209 -1.85 -30.56 9.44
CA ASP A 209 -3.31 -30.41 9.27
C ASP A 209 -3.73 -29.34 8.24
N ALA A 210 -3.29 -29.46 7.00
CA ALA A 210 -3.88 -28.66 5.90
C ALA A 210 -4.17 -29.57 4.71
N GLU A 211 -5.39 -30.09 4.65
CA GLU A 211 -5.94 -30.59 3.38
C GLU A 211 -6.05 -29.44 2.35
N PRO A 212 -5.66 -29.67 1.09
CA PRO A 212 -5.75 -28.65 0.05
C PRO A 212 -7.19 -28.51 -0.44
N VAL A 213 -7.93 -27.56 0.10
CA VAL A 213 -9.21 -27.14 -0.49
C VAL A 213 -8.94 -25.98 -1.44
N GLY A 214 -8.60 -26.29 -2.69
CA GLY A 214 -8.57 -25.31 -3.76
C GLY A 214 -9.93 -25.20 -4.43
N PRO A 215 -10.57 -24.00 -4.52
CA PRO A 215 -11.71 -23.81 -5.38
C PRO A 215 -11.31 -23.85 -6.86
N PRO A 216 -12.19 -24.31 -7.77
CA PRO A 216 -11.88 -24.45 -9.19
C PRO A 216 -11.63 -23.10 -9.85
N ILE A 217 -10.54 -23.04 -10.63
CA ILE A 217 -10.19 -21.89 -11.47
C ILE A 217 -11.34 -21.65 -12.46
N ARG A 218 -12.02 -20.49 -12.34
CA ARG A 218 -13.00 -20.07 -13.37
C ARG A 218 -12.24 -19.50 -14.57
N PRO A 219 -12.57 -19.93 -15.79
CA PRO A 219 -11.94 -19.37 -16.99
C PRO A 219 -12.38 -17.92 -17.18
N LEU A 220 -11.39 -17.06 -17.48
CA LEU A 220 -11.61 -15.69 -17.93
C LEU A 220 -12.50 -15.72 -19.18
N LYS A 221 -13.67 -15.08 -19.10
CA LYS A 221 -14.45 -14.76 -20.30
C LYS A 221 -13.78 -13.58 -21.00
N VAL A 222 -13.38 -13.79 -22.23
CA VAL A 222 -12.93 -12.82 -23.21
C VAL A 222 -14.06 -11.86 -23.56
#